data_d360b519da8fed1275ab1225731b5a52
#
_entry.id   d360b519da8fed1275ab1225731b5a52
#
_cell.length_a   1.000
_cell.length_b   1.000
_cell.length_c   1.000
_cell.angle_alpha   90.00
_cell.angle_beta   90.00
_cell.angle_gamma   90.00
#
_symmetry.space_group_name_H-M   'P 1'
#
loop_
_entity.id
_entity.type
_entity.pdbx_description
1 polymer ?
#
loop_
_entity_poly.entity_id
_entity_poly.type
_entity_poly.pdbx_seq_one_letter_code
_entity_poly.pdbx_strand_id
1 'polypeptide(L)'
;MVTQGRKPILVDSVELLRYAFKLSKQKYVYKIDAIVVLPDHIHMIITPKIATDYPKIISHIKRSFVYGLVGRGVLSPTNEIVANRKVNLSPSKYHRKYAGIWQERFYEHTIRDEKDWLEKMQYIKNNPIKHQYVKNPNDWKYSSFA
;
A
#
# COMPACT_ATOMS: atom_id res chain seq x y z
N MET A 1 2.33 3.75 -1.87
CA MET A 1 3.11 2.59 -1.35
C MET A 1 3.56 1.71 -2.51
N VAL A 2 4.80 1.31 -2.57
CA VAL A 2 5.39 0.54 -3.67
C VAL A 2 6.09 -0.69 -3.10
N THR A 3 5.93 -1.85 -3.76
CA THR A 3 6.62 -3.07 -3.36
C THR A 3 8.10 -3.00 -3.70
N GLN A 4 8.93 -3.66 -2.87
CA GLN A 4 10.36 -3.77 -3.12
C GLN A 4 10.60 -4.59 -4.40
N GLY A 5 11.42 -4.04 -5.32
CA GLY A 5 11.67 -4.69 -6.61
C GLY A 5 10.43 -4.80 -7.51
N ARG A 6 9.40 -3.99 -7.27
CA ARG A 6 8.17 -3.94 -8.08
C ARG A 6 7.45 -5.30 -8.20
N LYS A 7 7.45 -6.07 -7.12
CA LYS A 7 6.81 -7.40 -7.09
C LYS A 7 5.29 -7.28 -7.20
N PRO A 8 4.63 -7.99 -8.13
CA PRO A 8 3.20 -7.88 -8.38
C PRO A 8 2.34 -8.71 -7.42
N ILE A 9 2.48 -8.48 -6.12
CA ILE A 9 1.84 -9.31 -5.08
C ILE A 9 0.55 -8.70 -4.49
N LEU A 10 0.28 -7.43 -4.76
CA LEU A 10 -0.79 -6.71 -4.05
C LEU A 10 -2.18 -7.15 -4.48
N VAL A 11 -2.41 -7.35 -5.77
CA VAL A 11 -3.71 -7.79 -6.29
C VAL A 11 -3.99 -9.24 -5.92
N ASP A 12 -2.99 -10.11 -6.01
CA ASP A 12 -3.13 -11.52 -5.63
C ASP A 12 -3.38 -11.70 -4.14
N SER A 13 -2.93 -10.76 -3.32
CA SER A 13 -3.10 -10.76 -1.86
C SER A 13 -4.04 -9.63 -1.39
N VAL A 14 -4.99 -9.23 -2.23
CA VAL A 14 -5.86 -8.08 -1.96
C VAL A 14 -6.70 -8.24 -0.68
N GLU A 15 -7.10 -9.44 -0.33
CA GLU A 15 -7.85 -9.69 0.91
C GLU A 15 -7.00 -9.42 2.15
N LEU A 16 -5.72 -9.79 2.12
CA LEU A 16 -4.77 -9.44 3.18
C LEU A 16 -4.55 -7.94 3.28
N LEU A 17 -4.51 -7.27 2.14
CA LEU A 17 -4.38 -5.82 2.08
C LEU A 17 -5.62 -5.14 2.67
N ARG A 18 -6.82 -5.60 2.31
CA ARG A 18 -8.08 -5.11 2.90
C ARG A 18 -8.11 -5.29 4.41
N TYR A 19 -7.65 -6.45 4.89
CA TYR A 19 -7.55 -6.71 6.32
C TYR A 19 -6.54 -5.78 7.01
N ALA A 20 -5.40 -5.50 6.39
CA ALA A 20 -4.42 -4.54 6.90
C ALA A 20 -5.02 -3.13 7.05
N PHE A 21 -5.79 -2.67 6.07
CA PHE A 21 -6.53 -1.41 6.15
C PHE A 21 -7.57 -1.43 7.28
N LYS A 22 -8.31 -2.51 7.43
CA LYS A 22 -9.28 -2.68 8.52
C LYS A 22 -8.63 -2.56 9.90
N LEU A 23 -7.51 -3.24 10.11
CA LEU A 23 -6.74 -3.14 11.35
C LEU A 23 -6.23 -1.72 11.61
N SER A 24 -5.75 -1.07 10.57
CA SER A 24 -5.30 0.33 10.65
C SER A 24 -6.42 1.28 11.08
N LYS A 25 -7.62 1.09 10.53
CA LYS A 25 -8.80 1.90 10.89
C LYS A 25 -9.32 1.65 12.31
N GLN A 26 -9.02 0.50 12.89
CA GLN A 26 -9.31 0.24 14.31
C GLN A 26 -8.38 1.02 15.25
N LYS A 27 -7.17 1.34 14.79
CA LYS A 27 -6.17 2.03 15.60
C LYS A 27 -6.13 3.54 15.35
N TYR A 28 -6.36 3.97 14.11
CA TYR A 28 -6.29 5.37 13.70
C TYR A 28 -7.58 5.82 13.05
N VAL A 29 -7.97 7.07 13.27
CA VAL A 29 -9.14 7.67 12.63
C VAL A 29 -8.69 8.41 11.37
N TYR A 30 -9.13 7.93 10.22
CA TYR A 30 -8.86 8.56 8.92
C TYR A 30 -9.89 8.15 7.88
N LYS A 31 -10.02 8.97 6.85
CA LYS A 31 -10.86 8.73 5.69
C LYS A 31 -9.98 8.38 4.49
N ILE A 32 -10.43 7.45 3.66
CA ILE A 32 -9.85 7.19 2.34
C ILE A 32 -10.76 7.88 1.33
N ASP A 33 -10.25 8.91 0.70
CA ASP A 33 -11.00 9.71 -0.28
C ASP A 33 -10.92 9.10 -1.67
N ALA A 34 -9.80 8.51 -2.01
CA ALA A 34 -9.61 7.74 -3.25
C ALA A 34 -8.50 6.71 -3.06
N ILE A 35 -8.63 5.58 -3.73
CA ILE A 35 -7.62 4.54 -3.74
C ILE A 35 -7.65 3.75 -5.05
N VAL A 36 -6.48 3.38 -5.55
CA VAL A 36 -6.30 2.36 -6.58
C VAL A 36 -5.16 1.44 -6.18
N VAL A 37 -5.43 0.16 -6.21
CA VAL A 37 -4.44 -0.89 -5.96
C VAL A 37 -4.02 -1.50 -7.29
N LEU A 38 -2.75 -1.38 -7.61
CA LEU A 38 -2.12 -2.01 -8.78
C LEU A 38 -1.28 -3.20 -8.32
N PRO A 39 -0.85 -4.09 -9.19
CA PRO A 39 -0.14 -5.29 -8.76
C PRO A 39 1.06 -5.04 -7.86
N ASP A 40 1.79 -3.95 -8.07
CA ASP A 40 3.05 -3.65 -7.38
C ASP A 40 3.07 -2.32 -6.62
N HIS A 41 1.97 -1.55 -6.66
CA HIS A 41 1.90 -0.27 -5.94
C HIS A 41 0.46 0.19 -5.70
N ILE A 42 0.32 1.13 -4.79
CA ILE A 42 -0.95 1.72 -4.38
C ILE A 42 -0.82 3.25 -4.45
N HIS A 43 -1.79 3.88 -5.09
CA HIS A 43 -2.03 5.31 -4.97
C HIS A 43 -3.30 5.55 -4.16
N MET A 44 -3.26 6.46 -3.22
CA MET A 44 -4.43 6.81 -2.41
C MET A 44 -4.35 8.24 -1.90
N ILE A 45 -5.52 8.80 -1.64
CA ILE A 45 -5.70 10.04 -0.89
C ILE A 45 -6.34 9.68 0.43
N ILE A 46 -5.69 10.05 1.53
CA ILE A 46 -6.23 9.86 2.88
C ILE A 46 -6.30 11.19 3.62
N THR A 47 -7.30 11.31 4.48
CA THR A 47 -7.49 12.46 5.37
C THR A 47 -7.47 11.94 6.81
N PRO A 48 -6.33 12.01 7.51
CA PRO A 48 -6.26 11.66 8.94
C PRO A 48 -6.99 12.70 9.78
N LYS A 49 -7.63 12.25 10.86
CA LYS A 49 -8.19 13.15 11.87
C LYS A 49 -7.09 13.97 12.55
N ILE A 50 -5.95 13.32 12.81
CA ILE A 50 -4.75 13.95 13.37
C ILE A 50 -3.66 13.90 12.30
N ALA A 51 -3.23 15.05 11.78
CA ALA A 51 -2.31 15.13 10.64
C ALA A 51 -0.98 14.39 10.90
N THR A 52 -0.47 14.42 12.13
CA THR A 52 0.78 13.73 12.52
C THR A 52 0.67 12.20 12.53
N ASP A 53 -0.53 11.63 12.41
CA ASP A 53 -0.73 10.19 12.34
C ASP A 53 -0.49 9.61 10.94
N TYR A 54 -0.38 10.46 9.92
CA TYR A 54 -0.20 9.99 8.53
C TYR A 54 0.92 8.96 8.35
N PRO A 55 2.17 9.22 8.82
CA PRO A 55 3.24 8.22 8.68
C PRO A 55 2.97 6.95 9.48
N LYS A 56 2.33 7.07 10.63
CA LYS A 56 1.96 5.92 11.48
C LYS A 56 0.92 5.03 10.81
N ILE A 57 -0.07 5.63 10.16
CA ILE A 57 -1.11 4.92 9.39
C ILE A 57 -0.45 4.09 8.28
N ILE A 58 0.40 4.71 7.47
CA ILE A 58 1.11 4.04 6.37
C ILE A 58 1.98 2.90 6.90
N SER A 59 2.75 3.14 7.95
CA SER A 59 3.59 2.12 8.58
C SER A 59 2.78 0.96 9.12
N HIS A 60 1.63 1.23 9.73
CA HIS A 60 0.75 0.21 10.28
C HIS A 60 0.16 -0.69 9.18
N ILE A 61 -0.32 -0.10 8.09
CA ILE A 61 -0.83 -0.85 6.93
C ILE A 61 0.27 -1.75 6.36
N LYS A 62 1.45 -1.21 6.12
CA LYS A 62 2.58 -1.96 5.57
C LYS A 62 2.96 -3.17 6.44
N ARG A 63 3.09 -2.97 7.75
CA ARG A 63 3.43 -4.05 8.69
C ARG A 63 2.34 -5.10 8.78
N SER A 64 1.09 -4.69 8.88
CA SER A 64 -0.06 -5.61 8.98
C SER A 64 -0.17 -6.49 7.74
N PHE A 65 0.08 -5.94 6.56
CA PHE A 65 0.10 -6.70 5.32
C PHE A 65 1.22 -7.76 5.32
N VAL A 66 2.44 -7.39 5.73
CA VAL A 66 3.57 -8.34 5.82
C VAL A 66 3.27 -9.46 6.81
N TYR A 67 2.73 -9.15 7.99
CA TYR A 67 2.33 -10.16 8.97
C TYR A 67 1.26 -11.10 8.40
N GLY A 68 0.31 -10.58 7.66
CA GLY A 68 -0.70 -11.38 6.97
C GLY A 68 -0.10 -12.33 5.94
N LEU A 69 0.84 -11.87 5.14
CA LEU A 69 1.54 -12.69 4.16
C LEU A 69 2.32 -13.84 4.83
N VAL A 70 3.04 -13.56 5.90
CA VAL A 70 3.79 -14.57 6.66
C VAL A 70 2.82 -15.55 7.33
N GLY A 71 1.78 -15.06 7.99
CA GLY A 71 0.81 -15.89 8.73
C GLY A 71 0.01 -16.83 7.84
N ARG A 72 -0.23 -16.50 6.56
CA ARG A 72 -0.92 -17.35 5.59
C ARG A 72 0.02 -18.25 4.76
N GLY A 73 1.33 -18.21 5.04
CA GLY A 73 2.30 -19.02 4.30
C GLY A 73 2.58 -18.54 2.88
N VAL A 74 2.07 -17.38 2.48
CA VAL A 74 2.39 -16.74 1.19
C VAL A 74 3.87 -16.34 1.16
N LEU A 75 4.38 -15.91 2.32
CA LEU A 75 5.80 -15.68 2.58
C LEU A 75 6.16 -16.48 3.82
N SER A 76 6.68 -17.70 3.65
CA SER A 76 7.16 -18.46 4.79
C SER A 76 8.51 -17.91 5.26
N PRO A 77 8.91 -18.13 6.54
CA PRO A 77 10.26 -17.82 7.00
C PRO A 77 11.35 -18.53 6.21
N THR A 78 11.01 -19.61 5.50
CA THR A 78 11.87 -20.34 4.58
C THR A 78 11.83 -19.78 3.16
N ASN A 79 10.91 -18.85 2.86
CA ASN A 79 10.91 -18.15 1.59
C ASN A 79 12.20 -17.35 1.46
N GLU A 80 12.89 -17.54 0.35
CA GLU A 80 14.22 -16.97 0.10
C GLU A 80 14.27 -15.45 0.34
N ILE A 81 13.20 -14.74 -0.02
CA ILE A 81 13.10 -13.30 0.16
C ILE A 81 13.13 -12.91 1.64
N VAL A 82 12.36 -13.61 2.47
CA VAL A 82 12.27 -13.33 3.91
C VAL A 82 13.50 -13.87 4.63
N ALA A 83 13.96 -15.07 4.29
CA ALA A 83 15.15 -15.69 4.88
C ALA A 83 16.41 -14.88 4.61
N ASN A 84 16.66 -14.49 3.36
CA ASN A 84 17.82 -13.67 2.99
C ASN A 84 17.81 -12.30 3.67
N ARG A 85 16.64 -11.70 3.84
CA ARG A 85 16.48 -10.44 4.56
C ARG A 85 16.72 -10.58 6.05
N LYS A 86 16.29 -11.66 6.68
CA LYS A 86 16.57 -11.94 8.10
C LYS A 86 18.06 -12.11 8.36
N VAL A 87 18.77 -12.77 7.47
CA VAL A 87 20.21 -13.01 7.59
C VAL A 87 21.02 -11.74 7.39
N ASN A 88 20.64 -10.88 6.46
CA ASN A 88 21.43 -9.72 6.04
C ASN A 88 21.01 -8.40 6.69
N LEU A 89 19.97 -8.38 7.52
CA LEU A 89 19.47 -7.17 8.17
C LEU A 89 19.52 -7.29 9.69
N SER A 90 19.95 -6.20 10.35
CA SER A 90 19.71 -6.07 11.79
C SER A 90 18.19 -6.11 12.07
N PRO A 91 17.78 -6.54 13.29
CA PRO A 91 16.36 -6.58 13.65
C PRO A 91 15.63 -5.25 13.37
N SER A 92 16.26 -4.13 13.65
CA SER A 92 15.68 -2.81 13.41
C SER A 92 15.54 -2.49 11.92
N LYS A 93 16.50 -2.88 11.09
CA LYS A 93 16.42 -2.73 9.62
C LYS A 93 15.37 -3.66 9.01
N TYR A 94 15.30 -4.89 9.52
CA TYR A 94 14.28 -5.84 9.11
C TYR A 94 12.87 -5.29 9.35
N HIS A 95 12.61 -4.77 10.55
CA HIS A 95 11.31 -4.16 10.88
C HIS A 95 11.02 -2.91 10.06
N ARG A 96 12.01 -2.02 9.89
CA ARG A 96 11.85 -0.79 9.08
C ARG A 96 11.60 -1.07 7.60
N LYS A 97 12.23 -2.09 7.04
CA LYS A 97 12.07 -2.47 5.61
C LYS A 97 10.91 -3.41 5.37
N TYR A 98 10.09 -3.66 6.38
CA TYR A 98 8.89 -4.49 6.26
C TYR A 98 9.18 -5.84 5.59
N ALA A 99 10.22 -6.53 6.05
CA ALA A 99 10.69 -7.82 5.53
C ALA A 99 11.05 -7.80 4.03
N GLY A 100 11.33 -6.62 3.48
CA GLY A 100 11.67 -6.44 2.08
C GLY A 100 10.51 -6.52 1.11
N ILE A 101 9.28 -6.48 1.60
CA ILE A 101 8.07 -6.45 0.77
C ILE A 101 7.82 -5.05 0.24
N TRP A 102 8.01 -4.05 1.09
CA TRP A 102 7.75 -2.65 0.75
C TRP A 102 9.05 -1.87 0.57
N GLN A 103 9.03 -0.92 -0.35
CA GLN A 103 10.04 0.13 -0.37
C GLN A 103 9.92 0.97 0.89
N GLU A 104 11.06 1.36 1.47
CA GLU A 104 11.11 2.14 2.71
C GLU A 104 10.47 3.51 2.54
N ARG A 105 10.78 4.17 1.43
CA ARG A 105 10.24 5.49 1.10
C ARG A 105 8.99 5.36 0.24
N PHE A 106 8.12 6.34 0.35
CA PHE A 106 6.95 6.49 -0.49
C PHE A 106 6.82 7.96 -0.90
N TYR A 107 6.22 8.18 -2.06
CA TYR A 107 5.86 9.52 -2.49
C TYR A 107 4.69 10.02 -1.67
N GLU A 108 4.83 11.22 -1.10
CA GLU A 108 3.74 11.91 -0.43
C GLU A 108 3.58 13.32 -1.00
N HIS A 109 2.35 13.80 -0.99
CA HIS A 109 1.99 15.13 -1.43
C HIS A 109 0.84 15.63 -0.59
N THR A 110 0.99 16.79 0.04
CA THR A 110 -0.10 17.43 0.77
C THR A 110 -0.97 18.19 -0.21
N ILE A 111 -2.25 17.83 -0.29
CA ILE A 111 -3.23 18.51 -1.14
C ILE A 111 -3.51 19.89 -0.53
N ARG A 112 -3.37 20.94 -1.35
CA ARG A 112 -3.40 22.34 -0.90
C ARG A 112 -4.69 23.07 -1.25
N ASP A 113 -5.35 22.69 -2.34
CA ASP A 113 -6.56 23.35 -2.86
C ASP A 113 -7.42 22.38 -3.66
N GLU A 114 -8.57 22.85 -4.14
CA GLU A 114 -9.50 22.06 -4.92
C GLU A 114 -8.93 21.60 -6.26
N LYS A 115 -8.16 22.45 -6.93
CA LYS A 115 -7.50 22.13 -8.20
C LYS A 115 -6.53 20.96 -8.02
N ASP A 116 -5.69 21.03 -7.00
CA ASP A 116 -4.76 19.95 -6.65
C ASP A 116 -5.50 18.65 -6.30
N TRP A 117 -6.59 18.75 -5.55
CA TRP A 117 -7.48 17.64 -5.26
C TRP A 117 -8.01 16.96 -6.52
N LEU A 118 -8.58 17.73 -7.44
CA LEU A 118 -9.14 17.22 -8.70
C LEU A 118 -8.07 16.56 -9.56
N GLU A 119 -6.89 17.15 -9.66
CA GLU A 119 -5.75 16.59 -10.41
C GLU A 119 -5.33 15.22 -9.83
N LYS A 120 -5.22 15.11 -8.50
CA LYS A 120 -4.86 13.86 -7.83
C LYS A 120 -5.94 12.80 -7.94
N MET A 121 -7.22 13.19 -7.83
CA MET A 121 -8.35 12.30 -8.05
C MET A 121 -8.34 11.71 -9.46
N GLN A 122 -8.14 12.54 -10.49
CA GLN A 122 -8.03 12.09 -11.88
C GLN A 122 -6.80 11.21 -12.10
N TYR A 123 -5.68 11.54 -11.49
CA TYR A 123 -4.48 10.72 -11.57
C TYR A 123 -4.72 9.31 -11.04
N ILE A 124 -5.36 9.18 -9.87
CA ILE A 124 -5.68 7.88 -9.25
C ILE A 124 -6.68 7.13 -10.13
N LYS A 125 -7.74 7.80 -10.58
CA LYS A 125 -8.77 7.20 -11.44
C LYS A 125 -8.19 6.61 -12.72
N ASN A 126 -7.31 7.34 -13.39
CA ASN A 126 -6.76 6.98 -14.70
C ASN A 126 -5.50 6.10 -14.61
N ASN A 127 -5.01 5.82 -13.42
CA ASN A 127 -3.77 5.06 -13.25
C ASN A 127 -3.81 3.66 -13.88
N PRO A 128 -4.92 2.89 -13.80
CA PRO A 128 -4.99 1.59 -14.48
C PRO A 128 -4.93 1.68 -16.01
N ILE A 129 -5.41 2.77 -16.59
CA ILE A 129 -5.27 3.03 -18.04
C ILE A 129 -3.81 3.36 -18.38
N LYS A 130 -3.17 4.23 -17.60
CA LYS A 130 -1.76 4.59 -17.78
C LYS A 130 -0.85 3.37 -17.82
N HIS A 131 -1.14 2.37 -17.00
CA HIS A 131 -0.40 1.11 -16.93
C HIS A 131 -0.96 0.03 -17.88
N GLN A 132 -1.91 0.37 -18.74
CA GLN A 132 -2.46 -0.52 -19.77
C GLN A 132 -3.17 -1.78 -19.24
N TYR A 133 -3.69 -1.74 -18.00
CA TYR A 133 -4.47 -2.84 -17.43
C TYR A 133 -5.89 -2.88 -17.94
N VAL A 134 -6.49 -1.71 -18.20
CA VAL A 134 -7.87 -1.57 -18.70
C VAL A 134 -7.96 -0.40 -19.67
N LYS A 135 -9.02 -0.39 -20.48
CA LYS A 135 -9.33 0.74 -21.39
C LYS A 135 -10.24 1.77 -20.73
N ASN A 136 -11.09 1.35 -19.79
CA ASN A 136 -11.97 2.21 -19.03
C ASN A 136 -11.62 2.13 -17.54
N PRO A 137 -11.46 3.27 -16.83
CA PRO A 137 -11.07 3.26 -15.41
C PRO A 137 -12.06 2.49 -14.53
N ASN A 138 -13.35 2.46 -14.89
CA ASN A 138 -14.38 1.77 -14.12
C ASN A 138 -14.28 0.23 -14.20
N ASP A 139 -13.53 -0.29 -15.15
CA ASP A 139 -13.31 -1.73 -15.31
C ASP A 139 -12.24 -2.29 -14.36
N TRP A 140 -11.49 -1.43 -13.70
CA TRP A 140 -10.49 -1.87 -12.73
C TRP A 140 -11.11 -2.04 -11.35
N LYS A 141 -11.40 -3.30 -10.99
CA LYS A 141 -12.14 -3.62 -9.75
C LYS A 141 -11.42 -3.29 -8.43
N TYR A 142 -10.12 -3.04 -8.46
CA TYR A 142 -9.31 -2.68 -7.28
C TYR A 142 -9.14 -1.18 -7.13
N SER A 143 -10.19 -0.44 -7.45
CA SER A 143 -10.24 1.02 -7.40
C SER A 143 -11.53 1.48 -6.73
N SER A 144 -11.47 2.61 -6.04
CA SER A 144 -12.67 3.29 -5.53
C SER A 144 -13.56 3.88 -6.64
N PHE A 145 -13.11 3.83 -7.89
CA PHE A 145 -13.84 4.28 -9.08
C PHE A 145 -14.43 3.12 -9.89
N ALA A 146 -14.28 1.91 -9.42
CA ALA A 146 -14.83 0.73 -10.08
C ALA A 146 -16.37 0.75 -10.14
#